data_c72fdad07413be8ce3cec6e4ec3ef637
#
_entry.id   c72fdad07413be8ce3cec6e4ec3ef637
#
_cell.length_a   1.000
_cell.length_b   1.000
_cell.length_c   1.000
_cell.angle_alpha   90.00
_cell.angle_beta   90.00
_cell.angle_gamma   90.00
#
_symmetry.space_group_name_H-M   'P 1'
#
loop_
_entity.id
_entity.type
_entity.pdbx_description
1 polymer ?
#
loop_
_entity_poly.entity_id
_entity_poly.type
_entity_poly.pdbx_seq_one_letter_code
_entity_poly.pdbx_strand_id
1 'polypeptide(L)'
;VLLIDLDPQSNATRGSGIDSASLKSSVNDVLLDRASIKETIVLSEHDGYDLLPATPALTESEVSLVSKNDREFILKNILKAISSDYDYILMD
;
A
#
# COMPACT_ATOMS: atom_id res chain seq x y z
N VAL A 1 2.74 -4.75 -12.92
CA VAL A 1 1.75 -5.12 -11.90
C VAL A 1 2.09 -4.48 -10.58
N LEU A 2 1.11 -3.90 -9.94
CA LEU A 2 1.23 -3.38 -8.58
C LEU A 2 0.36 -4.22 -7.65
N LEU A 3 0.94 -4.72 -6.57
CA LEU A 3 0.22 -5.40 -5.50
C LEU A 3 0.10 -4.44 -4.32
N ILE A 4 -1.12 -4.22 -3.85
CA ILE A 4 -1.38 -3.37 -2.69
C ILE A 4 -1.77 -4.27 -1.51
N ASP A 5 -0.99 -4.20 -0.45
CA ASP A 5 -1.26 -4.94 0.78
C ASP A 5 -2.14 -4.09 1.70
N LEU A 6 -3.36 -4.55 1.95
CA LEU A 6 -4.32 -3.89 2.85
C LEU A 6 -4.56 -4.71 4.13
N ASP A 7 -3.64 -5.60 4.46
CA ASP A 7 -3.72 -6.47 5.63
C ASP A 7 -2.83 -5.93 6.75
N PRO A 8 -3.38 -5.58 7.92
CA PRO A 8 -2.55 -5.17 9.07
C PRO A 8 -1.56 -6.23 9.51
N GLN A 9 -1.80 -7.49 9.19
CA GLN A 9 -0.86 -8.59 9.45
C GLN A 9 0.30 -8.61 8.46
N SER A 10 0.20 -7.84 7.37
CA SER A 10 1.27 -7.67 6.37
C SER A 10 1.65 -8.99 5.67
N ASN A 11 0.67 -9.85 5.42
CA ASN A 11 0.94 -11.17 4.84
C ASN A 11 1.55 -11.07 3.44
N ALA A 12 1.00 -10.23 2.56
CA ALA A 12 1.53 -10.05 1.21
C ALA A 12 2.92 -9.39 1.24
N THR A 13 3.13 -8.44 2.15
CA THR A 13 4.41 -7.77 2.33
C THR A 13 5.49 -8.77 2.75
N ARG A 14 5.20 -9.56 3.77
CA ARG A 14 6.16 -10.59 4.25
C ARG A 14 6.37 -11.68 3.23
N GLY A 15 5.30 -12.09 2.53
CA GLY A 15 5.40 -13.09 1.46
C GLY A 15 6.24 -12.62 0.29
N SER A 16 6.39 -11.30 0.11
CA SER A 16 7.25 -10.71 -0.91
C SER A 16 8.71 -10.54 -0.45
N GLY A 17 9.04 -11.02 0.75
CA GLY A 17 10.41 -10.95 1.27
C GLY A 17 10.78 -9.59 1.86
N ILE A 18 9.80 -8.74 2.13
CA ILE A 18 10.04 -7.40 2.67
C ILE A 18 9.97 -7.43 4.19
N ASP A 19 10.99 -6.90 4.84
CA ASP A 19 11.01 -6.70 6.28
C ASP A 19 10.33 -5.37 6.61
N SER A 20 9.19 -5.43 7.30
CA SER A 20 8.41 -4.23 7.62
C SER A 20 9.20 -3.23 8.48
N ALA A 21 10.15 -3.70 9.27
CA ALA A 21 11.00 -2.82 10.09
C ALA A 21 11.95 -1.95 9.27
N SER A 22 12.25 -2.35 8.04
CA SER A 22 13.13 -1.58 7.14
C SER A 22 12.39 -0.53 6.33
N LEU A 23 11.07 -0.50 6.37
CA LEU A 23 10.27 0.40 5.57
C LEU A 23 10.22 1.80 6.17
N LYS A 24 10.45 2.81 5.33
CA LYS A 24 10.31 4.22 5.73
C LYS A 24 8.85 4.67 5.77
N SER A 25 8.03 4.07 4.91
CA SER A 25 6.60 4.34 4.83
C SER A 25 5.86 3.12 4.33
N SER A 26 4.55 3.11 4.51
CA SER A 26 3.68 2.01 4.13
C SER A 26 2.35 2.55 3.60
N VAL A 27 1.44 1.66 3.21
CA VAL A 27 0.11 2.04 2.75
C VAL A 27 -0.62 2.90 3.79
N ASN A 28 -0.37 2.68 5.08
CA ASN A 28 -0.93 3.51 6.15
C ASN A 28 -0.57 4.99 5.97
N ASP A 29 0.70 5.26 5.68
CA ASP A 29 1.17 6.64 5.51
C ASP A 29 0.56 7.29 4.27
N VAL A 30 0.37 6.51 3.21
CA VAL A 30 -0.27 6.97 1.98
C VAL A 30 -1.75 7.32 2.23
N LEU A 31 -2.47 6.46 2.94
CA LEU A 31 -3.87 6.67 3.26
C LEU A 31 -4.09 7.88 4.16
N LEU A 32 -3.16 8.18 5.05
CA LEU A 32 -3.21 9.32 5.96
C LEU A 32 -2.53 10.57 5.41
N ASP A 33 -2.13 10.55 4.14
CA ASP A 33 -1.49 11.67 3.44
C ASP A 33 -0.17 12.11 4.09
N ARG A 34 0.57 11.15 4.66
CA ARG A 34 1.89 11.41 5.27
C ARG A 34 3.04 11.12 4.31
N ALA A 35 2.78 10.36 3.25
CA ALA A 35 3.75 10.01 2.22
C ALA A 35 3.06 9.88 0.89
N SER A 36 3.78 10.12 -0.21
CA SER A 36 3.24 9.88 -1.55
C SER A 36 3.29 8.39 -1.87
N ILE A 37 2.36 7.93 -2.73
CA ILE A 37 2.36 6.54 -3.16
C ILE A 37 3.63 6.18 -3.91
N LYS A 38 4.16 7.10 -4.72
CA LYS A 38 5.38 6.85 -5.51
C LYS A 38 6.60 6.63 -4.64
N GLU A 39 6.70 7.33 -3.51
CA GLU A 39 7.78 7.16 -2.54
C GLU A 39 7.68 5.85 -1.78
N THR A 40 6.47 5.35 -1.62
CA THR A 40 6.18 4.21 -0.75
C THR A 40 6.26 2.88 -1.48
N ILE A 41 6.00 2.88 -2.80
CA ILE A 41 6.06 1.66 -3.60
C ILE A 41 7.48 1.09 -3.57
N VAL A 42 7.57 -0.22 -3.26
CA VAL A 42 8.82 -0.97 -3.32
C VAL A 42 8.89 -1.65 -4.68
N LEU A 43 9.93 -1.32 -5.44
CA LEU A 43 10.16 -1.91 -6.76
C LEU A 43 10.81 -3.28 -6.58
N SER A 44 10.21 -4.31 -7.19
CA SER A 44 10.75 -5.66 -7.14
C SER A 44 11.56 -5.95 -8.39
N GLU A 45 12.81 -6.33 -8.21
CA GLU A 45 13.67 -6.75 -9.31
C GLU A 45 13.53 -8.25 -9.59
N HIS A 46 13.06 -9.03 -8.60
CA HIS A 46 13.07 -10.49 -8.67
C HIS A 46 11.68 -11.10 -8.82
N ASP A 47 10.65 -10.48 -8.28
CA ASP A 47 9.32 -11.09 -8.19
C ASP A 47 8.39 -10.68 -9.33
N GLY A 48 8.81 -9.76 -10.20
CA GLY A 48 8.04 -9.34 -11.37
C GLY A 48 6.84 -8.45 -11.07
N TYR A 49 6.71 -7.96 -9.86
CA TYR A 49 5.66 -7.02 -9.48
C TYR A 49 6.20 -6.01 -8.47
N ASP A 50 5.58 -4.83 -8.44
CA ASP A 50 5.88 -3.82 -7.44
C ASP A 50 4.87 -3.94 -6.29
N LEU A 51 5.25 -3.49 -5.11
CA LEU A 51 4.46 -3.66 -3.89
C LEU A 51 4.22 -2.32 -3.21
N LEU A 52 2.96 -2.05 -2.86
CA LEU A 52 2.63 -1.04 -1.86
C LEU A 52 2.49 -1.77 -0.52
N PRO A 53 3.50 -1.68 0.34
CA PRO A 53 3.58 -2.54 1.52
C PRO A 53 2.69 -2.08 2.66
N ALA A 54 2.34 -3.02 3.54
CA ALA A 54 1.63 -2.75 4.78
C ALA A 54 2.50 -3.07 5.98
N THR A 55 2.19 -2.41 7.09
CA THR A 55 2.74 -2.70 8.40
C THR A 55 1.59 -2.77 9.40
N PRO A 56 1.83 -3.25 10.64
CA PRO A 56 0.80 -3.21 11.67
C PRO A 56 0.22 -1.82 11.94
N ALA A 57 0.93 -0.76 11.57
CA ALA A 57 0.45 0.61 11.66
C ALA A 57 -0.82 0.88 10.82
N LEU A 58 -1.17 -0.02 9.88
CA LEU A 58 -2.39 0.10 9.11
C LEU A 58 -3.65 0.14 10.00
N THR A 59 -3.57 -0.42 11.20
CA THR A 59 -4.64 -0.33 12.20
C THR A 59 -5.00 1.12 12.51
N GLU A 60 -4.02 2.02 12.47
CA GLU A 60 -4.26 3.47 12.69
C GLU A 60 -5.19 4.04 11.63
N SER A 61 -4.97 3.69 10.35
CA SER A 61 -5.86 4.11 9.26
C SER A 61 -7.25 3.53 9.42
N GLU A 62 -7.37 2.28 9.86
CA GLU A 62 -8.66 1.64 10.04
C GLU A 62 -9.49 2.34 11.12
N VAL A 63 -8.83 2.86 12.17
CA VAL A 63 -9.50 3.63 13.22
C VAL A 63 -9.82 5.05 12.74
N SER A 64 -8.89 5.70 12.06
CA SER A 64 -9.04 7.09 11.61
C SER A 64 -10.03 7.22 10.46
N LEU A 65 -10.10 6.20 9.60
CA LEU A 65 -11.01 6.16 8.46
C LEU A 65 -12.15 5.20 8.80
N VAL A 66 -13.01 5.61 9.72
CA VAL A 66 -14.07 4.79 10.30
C VAL A 66 -15.02 4.24 9.26
N SER A 67 -15.27 4.97 8.17
CA SER A 67 -16.11 4.52 7.09
C SER A 67 -15.30 3.75 6.05
N LYS A 68 -15.74 2.54 5.71
CA LYS A 68 -15.14 1.78 4.62
C LYS A 68 -15.17 2.56 3.30
N ASN A 69 -16.24 3.32 3.08
CA ASN A 69 -16.39 4.13 1.87
C ASN A 69 -15.33 5.24 1.81
N ASP A 70 -14.98 5.84 2.93
CA ASP A 70 -13.93 6.87 2.98
C ASP A 70 -12.58 6.30 2.58
N ARG A 71 -12.25 5.12 3.09
CA ARG A 71 -10.99 4.45 2.76
C ARG A 71 -10.93 4.09 1.27
N GLU A 72 -12.00 3.54 0.73
CA GLU A 72 -12.08 3.18 -0.69
C GLU A 72 -11.97 4.42 -1.58
N PHE A 73 -12.63 5.51 -1.20
CA PHE A 73 -12.61 6.77 -1.94
C PHE A 73 -11.20 7.37 -1.97
N ILE A 74 -10.54 7.42 -0.82
CA ILE A 74 -9.19 7.94 -0.69
C ILE A 74 -8.22 7.10 -1.53
N LEU A 75 -8.29 5.78 -1.41
CA LEU A 75 -7.44 4.87 -2.17
C LEU A 75 -7.65 5.02 -3.67
N LYS A 76 -8.91 5.13 -4.11
CA LYS A 76 -9.23 5.32 -5.52
C LYS A 76 -8.58 6.60 -6.07
N ASN A 77 -8.64 7.69 -5.32
CA ASN A 77 -8.03 8.95 -5.74
C ASN A 77 -6.51 8.86 -5.81
N ILE A 78 -5.89 8.17 -4.86
CA ILE A 78 -4.45 7.94 -4.84
C ILE A 78 -4.03 7.13 -6.07
N LEU A 79 -4.78 6.08 -6.39
CA LEU A 79 -4.48 5.21 -7.51
C LEU A 79 -4.59 5.92 -8.86
N LYS A 80 -5.40 6.95 -8.99
CA LYS A 80 -5.50 7.73 -10.22
C LYS A 80 -4.15 8.35 -10.61
N ALA A 81 -3.31 8.67 -9.64
CA ALA A 81 -2.01 9.29 -9.91
C ALA A 81 -1.02 8.33 -10.56
N ILE A 82 -1.24 7.02 -10.44
CA ILE A 82 -0.32 6.00 -10.93
C ILE A 82 -0.98 5.00 -11.88
N SER A 83 -2.24 5.19 -12.23
CA SER A 83 -2.98 4.21 -13.03
C SER A 83 -2.37 3.97 -14.40
N SER A 84 -1.69 4.97 -14.98
CA SER A 84 -1.02 4.83 -16.26
C SER A 84 0.31 4.07 -16.18
N ASP A 85 0.86 3.90 -14.98
CA ASP A 85 2.15 3.24 -14.78
C ASP A 85 2.05 1.71 -14.69
N TYR A 86 0.83 1.19 -14.50
CA TYR A 86 0.60 -0.24 -14.29
C TYR A 86 -0.55 -0.74 -15.15
N ASP A 87 -0.37 -1.92 -15.76
CA ASP A 87 -1.42 -2.59 -16.50
C ASP A 87 -2.44 -3.22 -15.55
N TYR A 88 -1.96 -3.72 -14.40
CA TYR A 88 -2.79 -4.37 -13.39
C TYR A 88 -2.43 -3.87 -12.01
N ILE A 89 -3.46 -3.61 -11.21
CA ILE A 89 -3.32 -3.26 -9.80
C ILE A 89 -4.19 -4.24 -9.01
N LEU A 90 -3.55 -5.01 -8.13
CA LEU A 90 -4.21 -6.03 -7.31
C LEU A 90 -4.20 -5.58 -5.85
N MET A 91 -5.32 -5.78 -5.16
CA MET A 91 -5.46 -5.47 -3.74
C MET A 91 -5.64 -6.75 -2.93
N ASP A 92 -4.89 -6.86 -1.85
CA ASP A 92 -4.95 -8.02 -0.96
C ASP A 92 -5.47 -7.63 0.43
#